data_3c012c3f263848065a80f031b47afdd1
#
_entry.id   3c012c3f263848065a80f031b47afdd1
#
_cell.length_a   1.000
_cell.length_b   1.000
_cell.length_c   1.000
_cell.angle_alpha   90.00
_cell.angle_beta   90.00
_cell.angle_gamma   90.00
#
_symmetry.space_group_name_H-M   'P 1'
#
loop_
_entity.id
_entity.type
_entity.pdbx_description
1 polymer ?
#
loop_
_entity_poly.entity_id
_entity_poly.type
_entity_poly.pdbx_seq_one_letter_code
_entity_poly.pdbx_strand_id
1 'polypeptide(L)'
;MILLLLTFLIFLVFPVLSLFLSMVGIVNDRRFSVTYLVLACLSISIIALRYIPHPLDDGAFHFRATQVLTNFDNIISMFQAFASGFRVGRYDYGSVPVFTSLMYFVRNTHHYSLLSFISAFVTYFSFGYVVVDLFKSYKNYSKLTYILILITVCLLNNYRYTTSGMRFCMAISLIMLIMYLESKYNYT
;
A
#
# COMPACT_ATOMS: atom_id res chain seq x y z
N MET A 1 -16.08 20.36 3.08
CA MET A 1 -16.43 19.65 4.32
C MET A 1 -17.57 18.65 4.15
N ILE A 2 -18.73 19.04 3.58
CA ILE A 2 -19.87 18.12 3.37
C ILE A 2 -19.49 16.91 2.50
N LEU A 3 -18.81 17.13 1.37
CA LEU A 3 -18.34 16.03 0.50
C LEU A 3 -17.43 15.06 1.24
N LEU A 4 -16.51 15.55 2.10
CA LEU A 4 -15.61 14.69 2.87
C LEU A 4 -16.38 13.81 3.86
N LEU A 5 -17.33 14.39 4.60
CA LEU A 5 -18.17 13.64 5.52
C LEU A 5 -18.99 12.57 4.78
N LEU A 6 -19.59 12.94 3.65
CA LEU A 6 -20.35 12.02 2.80
C LEU A 6 -19.44 10.87 2.29
N THR A 7 -18.24 11.20 1.80
CA THR A 7 -17.27 10.21 1.32
C THR A 7 -16.88 9.24 2.43
N PHE A 8 -16.66 9.73 3.65
CA PHE A 8 -16.35 8.90 4.81
C PHE A 8 -17.51 7.98 5.20
N LEU A 9 -18.75 8.49 5.23
CA LEU A 9 -19.93 7.66 5.52
C LEU A 9 -20.14 6.59 4.45
N ILE A 10 -19.95 6.94 3.18
CA ILE A 10 -20.04 5.99 2.07
C ILE A 10 -18.92 4.95 2.14
N PHE A 11 -17.71 5.33 2.60
CA PHE A 11 -16.60 4.41 2.79
C PHE A 11 -16.96 3.26 3.74
N LEU A 12 -17.71 3.51 4.78
CA LEU A 12 -18.11 2.49 5.76
C LEU A 12 -19.04 1.43 5.16
N VAL A 13 -19.81 1.78 4.12
CA VAL A 13 -20.83 0.90 3.52
C VAL A 13 -20.40 0.41 2.13
N PHE A 14 -19.88 1.29 1.29
CA PHE A 14 -19.52 1.04 -0.11
C PHE A 14 -18.14 1.56 -0.46
N PRO A 15 -17.04 0.83 -0.09
CA PRO A 15 -15.66 1.29 -0.34
C PRO A 15 -15.38 1.63 -1.80
N VAL A 16 -15.94 0.89 -2.76
CA VAL A 16 -15.74 1.16 -4.20
C VAL A 16 -16.31 2.52 -4.60
N LEU A 17 -17.50 2.86 -4.13
CA LEU A 17 -18.11 4.18 -4.42
C LEU A 17 -17.34 5.30 -3.72
N SER A 18 -16.86 5.06 -2.49
CA SER A 18 -16.00 5.99 -1.78
C SER A 18 -14.69 6.28 -2.53
N LEU A 19 -14.12 5.29 -3.22
CA LEU A 19 -12.94 5.49 -4.07
C LEU A 19 -13.19 6.56 -5.13
N PHE A 20 -14.30 6.47 -5.87
CA PHE A 20 -14.65 7.48 -6.90
C PHE A 20 -14.88 8.86 -6.28
N LEU A 21 -15.62 8.95 -5.18
CA LEU A 21 -15.86 10.22 -4.50
C LEU A 21 -14.57 10.83 -3.93
N SER A 22 -13.66 9.99 -3.43
CA SER A 22 -12.35 10.42 -2.97
C SER A 22 -11.52 11.00 -4.11
N MET A 23 -11.52 10.40 -5.29
CA MET A 23 -10.82 10.93 -6.47
C MET A 23 -11.38 12.30 -6.88
N VAL A 24 -12.70 12.47 -6.86
CA VAL A 24 -13.34 13.78 -7.09
C VAL A 24 -12.93 14.80 -6.01
N GLY A 25 -12.88 14.37 -4.74
CA GLY A 25 -12.45 15.19 -3.61
C GLY A 25 -11.00 15.65 -3.71
N ILE A 26 -10.08 14.76 -4.07
CA ILE A 26 -8.65 15.06 -4.28
C ILE A 26 -8.48 16.23 -5.28
N VAL A 27 -9.25 16.23 -6.37
CA VAL A 27 -9.12 17.21 -7.46
C VAL A 27 -9.77 18.54 -7.10
N ASN A 28 -10.92 18.52 -6.40
CA ASN A 28 -11.74 19.72 -6.19
C ASN A 28 -11.47 20.41 -4.85
N ASP A 29 -11.00 19.69 -3.83
CA ASP A 29 -10.77 20.21 -2.48
C ASP A 29 -9.30 20.07 -2.07
N ARG A 30 -8.48 21.05 -2.49
CA ARG A 30 -7.04 21.06 -2.18
C ARG A 30 -6.74 21.01 -0.67
N ARG A 31 -7.61 21.54 0.17
CA ARG A 31 -7.41 21.60 1.63
C ARG A 31 -7.39 20.20 2.23
N PHE A 32 -8.32 19.34 1.82
CA PHE A 32 -8.50 17.99 2.34
C PHE A 32 -8.01 16.89 1.38
N SER A 33 -7.23 17.26 0.33
CA SER A 33 -6.80 16.30 -0.71
C SER A 33 -6.02 15.10 -0.15
N VAL A 34 -5.21 15.29 0.90
CA VAL A 34 -4.50 14.17 1.56
C VAL A 34 -5.50 13.26 2.30
N THR A 35 -6.51 13.81 2.95
CA THR A 35 -7.55 13.01 3.62
C THR A 35 -8.36 12.19 2.61
N TYR A 36 -8.73 12.79 1.48
CA TYR A 36 -9.36 12.05 0.38
C TYR A 36 -8.43 10.96 -0.19
N LEU A 37 -7.12 11.25 -0.30
CA LEU A 37 -6.14 10.25 -0.73
C LEU A 37 -6.10 9.06 0.23
N VAL A 38 -6.08 9.30 1.54
CA VAL A 38 -6.14 8.23 2.54
C VAL A 38 -7.41 7.38 2.37
N LEU A 39 -8.57 8.01 2.19
CA LEU A 39 -9.83 7.29 1.96
C LEU A 39 -9.80 6.47 0.66
N ALA A 40 -9.24 7.03 -0.42
CA ALA A 40 -9.07 6.31 -1.68
C ALA A 40 -8.16 5.09 -1.51
N CYS A 41 -7.01 5.25 -0.86
CA CYS A 41 -6.06 4.16 -0.61
C CYS A 41 -6.66 3.08 0.31
N LEU A 42 -7.39 3.46 1.36
CA LEU A 42 -8.11 2.51 2.20
C LEU A 42 -9.17 1.74 1.41
N SER A 43 -9.90 2.42 0.52
CA SER A 43 -10.89 1.77 -0.35
C SER A 43 -10.28 0.70 -1.25
N ILE A 44 -9.15 1.02 -1.91
CA ILE A 44 -8.39 0.04 -2.72
C ILE A 44 -7.88 -1.11 -1.85
N SER A 45 -7.37 -0.80 -0.66
CA SER A 45 -6.79 -1.79 0.26
C SER A 45 -7.85 -2.76 0.82
N ILE A 46 -9.07 -2.28 1.09
CA ILE A 46 -10.18 -3.15 1.49
C ILE A 46 -10.55 -4.14 0.37
N ILE A 47 -10.49 -3.70 -0.89
CA ILE A 47 -10.66 -4.61 -2.03
C ILE A 47 -9.56 -5.68 -2.03
N ALA A 48 -8.32 -5.30 -1.65
CA ALA A 48 -7.18 -6.23 -1.56
C ALA A 48 -7.35 -7.31 -0.47
N LEU A 49 -8.19 -7.11 0.54
CA LEU A 49 -8.52 -8.17 1.51
C LEU A 49 -9.22 -9.38 0.87
N ARG A 50 -9.89 -9.18 -0.26
CA ARG A 50 -10.57 -10.25 -1.02
C ARG A 50 -9.65 -10.93 -2.03
N TYR A 51 -8.37 -10.53 -2.09
CA TYR A 51 -7.42 -11.12 -3.02
C TYR A 51 -7.10 -12.56 -2.60
N ILE A 52 -7.37 -13.50 -3.50
CA ILE A 52 -6.98 -14.90 -3.40
C ILE A 52 -5.87 -15.13 -4.42
N PRO A 53 -4.61 -15.31 -3.99
CA PRO A 53 -3.52 -15.49 -4.91
C PRO A 53 -3.62 -16.83 -5.64
N HIS A 54 -3.29 -16.83 -6.93
CA HIS A 54 -3.10 -18.08 -7.65
C HIS A 54 -1.94 -18.87 -7.03
N PRO A 55 -1.98 -20.21 -6.97
CA PRO A 55 -0.96 -21.04 -6.31
C PRO A 55 0.49 -20.79 -6.76
N LEU A 56 0.69 -20.27 -7.97
CA LEU A 56 2.00 -19.93 -8.55
C LEU A 56 2.39 -18.45 -8.37
N ASP A 57 1.49 -17.62 -7.85
CA ASP A 57 1.78 -16.20 -7.61
C ASP A 57 2.67 -16.02 -6.37
N ASP A 58 3.50 -14.97 -6.37
CA ASP A 58 4.34 -14.62 -5.21
C ASP A 58 3.51 -14.41 -3.94
N GLY A 59 2.30 -13.86 -4.05
CA GLY A 59 1.37 -13.71 -2.94
C GLY A 59 1.05 -15.02 -2.25
N ALA A 60 0.88 -16.13 -2.99
CA ALA A 60 0.64 -17.45 -2.41
C ALA A 60 1.85 -17.94 -1.61
N PHE A 61 3.07 -17.68 -2.11
CA PHE A 61 4.30 -18.02 -1.37
C PHE A 61 4.43 -17.21 -0.08
N HIS A 62 4.11 -15.92 -0.11
CA HIS A 62 4.12 -15.07 1.09
C HIS A 62 3.07 -15.53 2.11
N PHE A 63 1.88 -15.91 1.68
CA PHE A 63 0.83 -16.42 2.58
C PHE A 63 1.26 -17.74 3.25
N ARG A 64 1.82 -18.69 2.48
CA ARG A 64 2.38 -19.93 3.03
C ARG A 64 3.54 -19.67 4.00
N ALA A 65 4.44 -18.76 3.64
CA ALA A 65 5.53 -18.37 4.51
C ALA A 65 5.03 -17.78 5.82
N THR A 66 4.02 -16.89 5.76
CA THR A 66 3.38 -16.31 6.95
C THR A 66 2.80 -17.41 7.86
N GLN A 67 2.22 -18.45 7.29
CA GLN A 67 1.73 -19.60 8.04
C GLN A 67 2.87 -20.35 8.74
N VAL A 68 4.01 -20.54 8.09
CA VAL A 68 5.18 -21.17 8.71
C VAL A 68 5.72 -20.37 9.89
N LEU A 69 5.60 -19.03 9.83
CA LEU A 69 6.04 -18.15 10.92
C LEU A 69 5.24 -18.33 12.22
N THR A 70 4.09 -19.00 12.20
CA THR A 70 3.35 -19.35 13.44
C THR A 70 4.13 -20.29 14.35
N ASN A 71 5.14 -21.01 13.82
CA ASN A 71 5.98 -21.93 14.58
C ASN A 71 7.02 -21.21 15.47
N PHE A 72 7.15 -19.89 15.35
CA PHE A 72 8.09 -19.12 16.16
C PHE A 72 7.36 -18.39 17.29
N ASP A 73 7.79 -18.60 18.53
CA ASP A 73 7.18 -17.98 19.71
C ASP A 73 7.40 -16.46 19.74
N ASN A 74 8.58 -16.03 19.29
CA ASN A 74 8.92 -14.59 19.28
C ASN A 74 9.71 -14.19 18.02
N ILE A 75 9.75 -12.88 17.76
CA ILE A 75 10.39 -12.32 16.56
C ILE A 75 11.92 -12.52 16.57
N ILE A 76 12.54 -12.58 17.75
CA ILE A 76 13.98 -12.75 17.90
C ILE A 76 14.37 -14.17 17.49
N SER A 77 13.66 -15.19 18.00
CA SER A 77 13.90 -16.60 17.61
C SER A 77 13.70 -16.83 16.12
N MET A 78 12.74 -16.15 15.51
CA MET A 78 12.53 -16.17 14.07
C MET A 78 13.75 -15.62 13.31
N PHE A 79 14.26 -14.46 13.68
CA PHE A 79 15.44 -13.88 13.00
C PHE A 79 16.71 -14.68 13.27
N GLN A 80 16.88 -15.27 14.45
CA GLN A 80 17.99 -16.19 14.73
C GLN A 80 17.94 -17.42 13.84
N ALA A 81 16.75 -18.01 13.61
CA ALA A 81 16.57 -19.11 12.69
C ALA A 81 16.95 -18.73 11.24
N PHE A 82 16.51 -17.56 10.76
CA PHE A 82 16.92 -17.09 9.42
C PHE A 82 18.43 -16.85 9.35
N ALA A 83 19.04 -16.28 10.38
CA ALA A 83 20.50 -16.08 10.44
C ALA A 83 21.27 -17.42 10.43
N SER A 84 20.70 -18.49 11.00
CA SER A 84 21.25 -19.84 10.96
C SER A 84 20.96 -20.61 9.67
N GLY A 85 20.37 -19.97 8.66
CA GLY A 85 20.11 -20.57 7.34
C GLY A 85 18.72 -21.18 7.15
N PHE A 86 17.80 -20.98 8.09
CA PHE A 86 16.40 -21.39 7.90
C PHE A 86 15.78 -20.66 6.70
N ARG A 87 15.10 -21.39 5.84
CA ARG A 87 14.43 -20.84 4.63
C ARG A 87 13.01 -21.35 4.54
N VAL A 88 12.12 -20.50 4.01
CA VAL A 88 10.75 -20.88 3.72
C VAL A 88 10.54 -20.87 2.21
N GLY A 89 10.49 -22.05 1.62
CA GLY A 89 10.40 -22.22 0.18
C GLY A 89 11.65 -21.69 -0.54
N ARG A 90 11.42 -20.96 -1.65
CA ARG A 90 12.50 -20.42 -2.51
C ARG A 90 13.00 -19.04 -2.08
N TYR A 91 12.35 -18.38 -1.15
CA TYR A 91 12.70 -17.03 -0.74
C TYR A 91 13.53 -17.01 0.54
N ASP A 92 14.53 -16.13 0.53
CA ASP A 92 15.27 -15.76 1.73
C ASP A 92 14.57 -14.59 2.43
N TYR A 93 13.78 -14.91 3.44
CA TYR A 93 13.07 -13.90 4.23
C TYR A 93 13.97 -13.21 5.26
N GLY A 94 15.15 -13.77 5.57
CA GLY A 94 16.14 -13.14 6.43
C GLY A 94 16.73 -11.87 5.82
N SER A 95 16.85 -11.82 4.49
CA SER A 95 17.37 -10.66 3.75
C SER A 95 16.38 -9.47 3.65
N VAL A 96 15.13 -9.63 4.06
CA VAL A 96 14.06 -8.60 3.97
C VAL A 96 13.35 -8.39 5.30
N PRO A 97 14.06 -7.92 6.33
CA PRO A 97 13.60 -7.95 7.72
C PRO A 97 12.29 -7.17 7.95
N VAL A 98 12.09 -6.03 7.27
CA VAL A 98 10.87 -5.22 7.42
C VAL A 98 9.65 -6.00 6.95
N PHE A 99 9.69 -6.60 5.76
CA PHE A 99 8.57 -7.37 5.23
C PHE A 99 8.32 -8.64 6.05
N THR A 100 9.39 -9.31 6.49
CA THR A 100 9.31 -10.50 7.36
C THR A 100 8.70 -10.17 8.71
N SER A 101 9.01 -9.00 9.28
CA SER A 101 8.35 -8.51 10.50
C SER A 101 6.85 -8.29 10.29
N LEU A 102 6.44 -7.71 9.17
CA LEU A 102 5.00 -7.58 8.84
C LEU A 102 4.32 -8.94 8.76
N MET A 103 4.94 -9.93 8.10
CA MET A 103 4.42 -11.30 8.03
C MET A 103 4.29 -11.90 9.43
N TYR A 104 5.28 -11.69 10.30
CA TYR A 104 5.26 -12.15 11.69
C TYR A 104 4.08 -11.55 12.46
N PHE A 105 3.80 -10.25 12.35
CA PHE A 105 2.65 -9.63 13.00
C PHE A 105 1.30 -10.13 12.48
N VAL A 106 1.23 -10.43 11.18
CA VAL A 106 -0.01 -10.92 10.56
C VAL A 106 -0.27 -12.40 10.80
N ARG A 107 0.76 -13.21 11.13
CA ARG A 107 0.69 -14.67 11.19
C ARG A 107 -0.46 -15.24 12.05
N ASN A 108 -0.75 -14.60 13.18
CA ASN A 108 -1.74 -15.10 14.15
C ASN A 108 -3.16 -14.63 13.84
N THR A 109 -3.34 -13.76 12.84
CA THR A 109 -4.69 -13.25 12.48
C THR A 109 -5.48 -14.25 11.65
N HIS A 110 -4.83 -15.27 11.07
CA HIS A 110 -5.37 -16.17 10.05
C HIS A 110 -5.92 -15.46 8.80
N HIS A 111 -5.72 -14.13 8.69
CA HIS A 111 -6.12 -13.30 7.55
C HIS A 111 -4.89 -12.80 6.80
N TYR A 112 -4.22 -13.70 6.09
CA TYR A 112 -2.97 -13.38 5.38
C TYR A 112 -3.16 -12.34 4.26
N SER A 113 -4.40 -12.14 3.78
CA SER A 113 -4.78 -11.05 2.89
C SER A 113 -4.55 -9.65 3.48
N LEU A 114 -4.33 -9.53 4.80
CA LEU A 114 -3.84 -8.30 5.42
C LEU A 114 -2.49 -7.84 4.85
N LEU A 115 -1.64 -8.75 4.40
CA LEU A 115 -0.40 -8.38 3.69
C LEU A 115 -0.71 -7.67 2.37
N SER A 116 -1.68 -8.16 1.62
CA SER A 116 -2.14 -7.52 0.37
C SER A 116 -2.77 -6.16 0.65
N PHE A 117 -3.55 -6.04 1.73
CA PHE A 117 -4.10 -4.77 2.20
C PHE A 117 -2.99 -3.74 2.50
N ILE A 118 -2.00 -4.12 3.31
CA ILE A 118 -0.89 -3.23 3.70
C ILE A 118 -0.08 -2.85 2.46
N SER A 119 0.23 -3.81 1.59
CA SER A 119 0.98 -3.56 0.36
C SER A 119 0.25 -2.59 -0.57
N ALA A 120 -1.04 -2.79 -0.79
CA ALA A 120 -1.85 -1.89 -1.61
C ALA A 120 -1.89 -0.48 -0.98
N PHE A 121 -2.15 -0.37 0.32
CA PHE A 121 -2.18 0.91 1.00
C PHE A 121 -0.84 1.66 0.87
N VAL A 122 0.26 1.02 1.23
CA VAL A 122 1.59 1.66 1.19
C VAL A 122 1.94 2.10 -0.23
N THR A 123 1.71 1.23 -1.22
CA THR A 123 2.06 1.53 -2.61
C THR A 123 1.24 2.70 -3.16
N TYR A 124 -0.08 2.62 -3.11
CA TYR A 124 -0.94 3.66 -3.66
C TYR A 124 -0.86 4.98 -2.89
N PHE A 125 -0.69 4.91 -1.56
CA PHE A 125 -0.51 6.10 -0.74
C PHE A 125 0.80 6.81 -1.07
N SER A 126 1.92 6.09 -1.16
CA SER A 126 3.23 6.69 -1.44
C SER A 126 3.25 7.43 -2.79
N PHE A 127 2.82 6.78 -3.85
CA PHE A 127 2.73 7.42 -5.17
C PHE A 127 1.70 8.54 -5.21
N GLY A 128 0.52 8.31 -4.63
CA GLY A 128 -0.55 9.30 -4.57
C GLY A 128 -0.17 10.55 -3.77
N TYR A 129 0.56 10.37 -2.66
CA TYR A 129 1.03 11.48 -1.83
C TYR A 129 1.96 12.41 -2.61
N VAL A 130 2.94 11.84 -3.33
CA VAL A 130 3.86 12.65 -4.17
C VAL A 130 3.07 13.47 -5.18
N VAL A 131 2.12 12.85 -5.88
CA VAL A 131 1.28 13.56 -6.86
C VAL A 131 0.45 14.65 -6.20
N VAL A 132 -0.25 14.35 -5.12
CA VAL A 132 -1.11 15.32 -4.40
C VAL A 132 -0.29 16.49 -3.88
N ASP A 133 0.89 16.24 -3.33
CA ASP A 133 1.73 17.29 -2.75
C ASP A 133 2.36 18.17 -3.83
N LEU A 134 2.82 17.59 -4.95
CA LEU A 134 3.28 18.34 -6.12
C LEU A 134 2.19 19.27 -6.65
N PHE A 135 0.95 18.79 -6.77
CA PHE A 135 -0.16 19.62 -7.24
C PHE A 135 -0.60 20.70 -6.25
N LYS A 136 -0.36 20.51 -4.95
CA LYS A 136 -0.52 21.58 -3.97
C LYS A 136 0.49 22.70 -4.17
N SER A 137 1.74 22.33 -4.49
CA SER A 137 2.85 23.27 -4.66
C SER A 137 2.76 24.06 -5.97
N TYR A 138 2.28 23.43 -7.05
CA TYR A 138 2.21 24.03 -8.38
C TYR A 138 0.77 24.48 -8.72
N LYS A 139 0.52 25.79 -8.67
CA LYS A 139 -0.82 26.37 -8.91
C LYS A 139 -1.30 26.35 -10.38
N ASN A 140 -0.39 26.16 -11.33
CA ASN A 140 -0.64 26.39 -12.76
C ASN A 140 -1.11 25.15 -13.55
N TYR A 141 -1.24 23.99 -12.91
CA TYR A 141 -1.73 22.82 -13.62
C TYR A 141 -3.25 22.81 -13.74
N SER A 142 -3.74 22.39 -14.92
CA SER A 142 -5.17 22.20 -15.15
C SER A 142 -5.69 21.00 -14.32
N LYS A 143 -6.97 21.06 -13.94
CA LYS A 143 -7.61 19.91 -13.27
C LYS A 143 -7.55 18.65 -14.12
N LEU A 144 -7.63 18.77 -15.43
CA LEU A 144 -7.53 17.64 -16.36
C LEU A 144 -6.16 16.98 -16.28
N THR A 145 -5.09 17.77 -16.30
CA THR A 145 -3.70 17.25 -16.13
C THR A 145 -3.57 16.47 -14.83
N TYR A 146 -4.13 16.99 -13.74
CA TYR A 146 -4.11 16.34 -12.45
C TYR A 146 -4.83 14.97 -12.47
N ILE A 147 -6.04 14.93 -13.03
CA ILE A 147 -6.81 13.70 -13.19
C ILE A 147 -6.03 12.67 -14.02
N LEU A 148 -5.45 13.09 -15.14
CA LEU A 148 -4.68 12.20 -16.01
C LEU A 148 -3.47 11.61 -15.29
N ILE A 149 -2.73 12.41 -14.51
CA ILE A 149 -1.59 11.92 -13.73
C ILE A 149 -2.04 10.93 -12.65
N LEU A 150 -3.12 11.21 -11.91
CA LEU A 150 -3.66 10.28 -10.92
C LEU A 150 -4.08 8.94 -11.56
N ILE A 151 -4.77 8.98 -12.69
CA ILE A 151 -5.15 7.78 -13.44
C ILE A 151 -3.89 7.03 -13.89
N THR A 152 -2.89 7.72 -14.42
CA THR A 152 -1.62 7.11 -14.84
C THR A 152 -0.93 6.42 -13.68
N VAL A 153 -0.86 7.04 -12.50
CA VAL A 153 -0.30 6.43 -11.29
C VAL A 153 -1.08 5.16 -10.90
N CYS A 154 -2.41 5.19 -10.96
CA CYS A 154 -3.22 4.01 -10.68
C CYS A 154 -3.01 2.89 -11.71
N LEU A 155 -2.83 3.21 -12.98
CA LEU A 155 -2.60 2.24 -14.05
C LEU A 155 -1.19 1.65 -14.00
N LEU A 156 -0.17 2.46 -13.72
CA LEU A 156 1.22 2.01 -13.60
C LEU A 156 1.41 1.07 -12.41
N ASN A 157 0.69 1.33 -11.31
CA ASN A 157 0.68 0.45 -10.15
C ASN A 157 -0.41 -0.62 -10.32
N ASN A 158 -0.14 -1.59 -11.21
CA ASN A 158 -1.07 -2.67 -11.48
C ASN A 158 -1.46 -3.38 -10.17
N TYR A 159 -2.76 -3.41 -9.89
CA TYR A 159 -3.34 -4.00 -8.68
C TYR A 159 -2.87 -5.45 -8.44
N ARG A 160 -2.75 -6.25 -9.49
CA ARG A 160 -2.26 -7.64 -9.38
C ARG A 160 -0.82 -7.69 -8.87
N TYR A 161 0.05 -6.81 -9.36
CA TYR A 161 1.44 -6.76 -8.88
C TYR A 161 1.54 -6.24 -7.46
N THR A 162 0.72 -5.26 -7.07
CA THR A 162 0.69 -4.74 -5.70
C THR A 162 0.24 -5.78 -4.68
N THR A 163 -0.66 -6.66 -5.06
CA THR A 163 -1.20 -7.71 -4.19
C THR A 163 -0.40 -9.01 -4.24
N SER A 164 0.33 -9.27 -5.33
CA SER A 164 1.16 -10.46 -5.52
C SER A 164 2.65 -10.18 -5.26
N GLY A 165 3.23 -9.19 -5.94
CA GLY A 165 4.62 -8.75 -5.74
C GLY A 165 4.80 -7.76 -4.58
N MET A 166 4.11 -7.99 -3.47
CA MET A 166 3.97 -7.07 -2.33
C MET A 166 5.28 -6.46 -1.87
N ARG A 167 6.27 -7.30 -1.65
CA ARG A 167 7.60 -6.91 -1.15
C ARG A 167 8.27 -5.88 -2.04
N PHE A 168 8.26 -6.12 -3.34
CA PHE A 168 8.90 -5.26 -4.34
C PHE A 168 8.14 -3.93 -4.49
N CYS A 169 6.83 -3.99 -4.60
CA CYS A 169 5.99 -2.80 -4.74
C CYS A 169 6.10 -1.86 -3.54
N MET A 170 6.06 -2.41 -2.31
CA MET A 170 6.24 -1.64 -1.09
C MET A 170 7.63 -1.00 -1.03
N ALA A 171 8.69 -1.75 -1.34
CA ALA A 171 10.06 -1.24 -1.29
C ALA A 171 10.25 -0.08 -2.26
N ILE A 172 9.88 -0.23 -3.53
CA ILE A 172 10.02 0.83 -4.54
C ILE A 172 9.20 2.07 -4.15
N SER A 173 7.95 1.88 -3.73
CA SER A 173 7.08 3.01 -3.39
C SER A 173 7.58 3.79 -2.17
N LEU A 174 8.12 3.11 -1.16
CA LEU A 174 8.71 3.75 0.01
C LEU A 174 10.03 4.48 -0.35
N ILE A 175 10.90 3.86 -1.15
CA ILE A 175 12.14 4.51 -1.61
C ILE A 175 11.79 5.80 -2.37
N MET A 176 10.86 5.73 -3.31
CA MET A 176 10.41 6.90 -4.07
C MET A 176 9.85 8.00 -3.14
N LEU A 177 9.03 7.63 -2.16
CA LEU A 177 8.48 8.58 -1.19
C LEU A 177 9.58 9.23 -0.36
N ILE A 178 10.54 8.45 0.14
CA ILE A 178 11.69 8.96 0.93
C ILE A 178 12.53 9.92 0.09
N MET A 179 12.90 9.55 -1.14
CA MET A 179 13.66 10.41 -2.04
C MET A 179 12.92 11.73 -2.33
N TYR A 180 11.61 11.65 -2.53
CA TYR A 180 10.79 12.86 -2.72
C TYR A 180 10.80 13.76 -1.49
N LEU A 181 10.60 13.20 -0.30
CA LEU A 181 10.60 13.97 0.94
C LEU A 181 11.98 14.58 1.22
N GLU A 182 13.04 13.81 1.03
CA GLU A 182 14.42 14.31 1.17
C GLU A 182 14.68 15.48 0.22
N SER A 183 14.33 15.32 -1.05
CA SER A 183 14.46 16.43 -2.03
C SER A 183 13.66 17.65 -1.60
N LYS A 184 12.44 17.48 -1.12
CA LYS A 184 11.59 18.59 -0.69
C LYS A 184 12.18 19.35 0.52
N TYR A 185 12.71 18.64 1.52
CA TYR A 185 13.20 19.26 2.75
C TYR A 185 14.61 19.81 2.64
N ASN A 186 15.43 19.31 1.70
CA ASN A 186 16.79 19.83 1.49
C ASN A 186 16.83 21.07 0.58
N TYR A 187 15.75 21.39 -0.13
CA TYR A 187 15.65 22.55 -1.03
C TYR A 187 14.70 23.65 -0.51
N THR A 188 14.18 23.51 0.70
CA THR A 188 13.38 24.51 1.40
C THR A 188 14.17 25.14 2.53
#